data_6c32bea9f4ce546d8699933c55f875e6
#
_entry.id   6c32bea9f4ce546d8699933c55f875e6
#
_cell.length_a   1.000
_cell.length_b   1.000
_cell.length_c   1.000
_cell.angle_alpha   90.00
_cell.angle_beta   90.00
_cell.angle_gamma   90.00
#
_symmetry.space_group_name_H-M   'P 1'
#
loop_
_entity.id
_entity.type
_entity.pdbx_description
1 polymer ?
#
loop_
_entity_poly.entity_id
_entity_poly.type
_entity_poly.pdbx_seq_one_letter_code
_entity_poly.pdbx_strand_id
1 'polypeptide(L)'
;MSTVIKAIIPIFLGLFIVPAQAQWLGPTWETNIVLTQLDLDVIHAAVTQQIHRKAIGTTASWSNPASYNWGSIRLVKKLALRDQQCEELEYTMRTARPEIYSEQYHFTSCLQPDGTWKIA
;
A
#
# COMPACT_ATOMS: atom_id res chain seq x y z
N MET A 1 -45.38 -13.39 1.58
CA MET A 1 -45.27 -12.48 1.65
C MET A 1 -44.12 -11.70 1.96
N SER A 2 -44.19 -11.00 2.72
CA SER A 2 -43.24 -10.12 3.14
C SER A 2 -41.86 -10.63 3.11
N THR A 3 -41.77 -11.77 3.10
CA THR A 3 -40.51 -12.28 3.09
C THR A 3 -39.55 -11.69 2.21
N VAL A 4 -39.93 -11.38 1.19
CA VAL A 4 -39.16 -10.83 0.26
C VAL A 4 -38.20 -9.92 0.70
N ILE A 5 -38.58 -9.06 1.39
CA ILE A 5 -37.78 -8.12 1.84
C ILE A 5 -36.47 -8.46 2.23
N LYS A 6 -36.36 -9.37 2.95
CA LYS A 6 -35.15 -9.69 3.41
C LYS A 6 -34.09 -9.63 2.45
N ALA A 7 -34.33 -10.03 1.44
CA ALA A 7 -33.31 -10.13 0.49
C ALA A 7 -32.51 -8.91 0.31
N ILE A 8 -33.10 -7.90 0.47
CA ILE A 8 -32.49 -6.70 0.20
C ILE A 8 -31.33 -6.38 0.97
N ILE A 9 -31.49 -6.47 2.13
CA ILE A 9 -30.50 -6.13 2.99
C ILE A 9 -29.17 -6.68 2.79
N PRO A 10 -29.03 -7.87 2.76
CA PRO A 10 -27.74 -8.43 2.73
C PRO A 10 -26.91 -7.93 1.60
N ILE A 11 -27.57 -7.59 0.66
CA ILE A 11 -26.94 -7.14 -0.45
C ILE A 11 -26.08 -5.97 -0.24
N PHE A 12 -26.56 -5.08 0.47
CA PHE A 12 -25.86 -3.89 0.65
C PHE A 12 -24.59 -4.06 1.32
N LEU A 13 -24.57 -4.94 2.19
CA LEU A 13 -23.41 -5.09 2.96
C LEU A 13 -22.16 -5.32 2.17
N GLY A 14 -22.26 -6.08 1.22
CA GLY A 14 -21.09 -6.37 0.47
C GLY A 14 -20.50 -5.16 -0.17
N LEU A 15 -21.28 -4.17 -0.33
CA LEU A 15 -20.82 -3.03 -1.02
C LEU A 15 -19.88 -2.18 -0.22
N PHE A 16 -20.02 -2.24 1.04
CA PHE A 16 -19.24 -1.37 1.85
C PHE A 16 -17.81 -1.75 1.97
N ILE A 17 -17.52 -2.94 1.73
CA ILE A 17 -16.22 -3.40 1.95
C ILE A 17 -15.23 -3.03 0.92
N VAL A 18 -15.67 -2.97 -0.22
CA VAL A 18 -14.79 -2.78 -1.34
C VAL A 18 -13.88 -1.58 -1.38
N PRO A 19 -14.33 -0.41 -1.18
CA PRO A 19 -13.50 0.77 -1.39
C PRO A 19 -12.37 0.97 -0.42
N ALA A 20 -12.43 0.38 0.68
CA ALA A 20 -11.46 0.65 1.70
C ALA A 20 -10.03 0.31 1.35
N GLN A 21 -9.84 -0.67 0.56
CA GLN A 21 -8.50 -1.13 0.31
C GLN A 21 -7.68 -0.31 -0.66
N ALA A 22 -8.31 0.38 -1.52
CA ALA A 22 -7.59 1.13 -2.53
C ALA A 22 -7.01 2.42 -2.02
N GLN A 23 -7.40 2.83 -0.87
CA GLN A 23 -7.06 4.17 -0.41
C GLN A 23 -5.63 4.38 0.04
N TRP A 24 -4.98 3.38 0.53
CA TRP A 24 -3.68 3.60 1.11
C TRP A 24 -2.59 3.94 0.11
N LEU A 25 -2.78 3.58 -1.15
CA LEU A 25 -1.82 3.94 -2.15
C LEU A 25 -2.02 5.33 -2.69
N GLY A 26 -3.20 5.85 -2.58
CA GLY A 26 -3.52 7.15 -3.14
C GLY A 26 -3.74 7.07 -4.64
N PRO A 27 -4.40 8.05 -5.18
CA PRO A 27 -4.78 8.06 -6.59
C PRO A 27 -3.65 8.39 -7.54
N THR A 28 -2.52 8.84 -7.04
CA THR A 28 -1.46 9.31 -7.91
C THR A 28 -0.33 8.32 -8.09
N TRP A 29 -0.50 7.12 -7.61
CA TRP A 29 0.55 6.14 -7.78
C TRP A 29 0.57 5.65 -9.22
N GLU A 30 1.62 6.00 -9.94
CA GLU A 30 1.77 5.57 -11.32
C GLU A 30 3.12 4.89 -11.48
N THR A 31 3.14 3.83 -12.24
CA THR A 31 4.37 3.09 -12.51
C THR A 31 4.27 2.41 -13.86
N ASN A 32 5.41 2.23 -14.53
CA ASN A 32 5.46 1.47 -15.76
C ASN A 32 5.41 -0.03 -15.50
N ILE A 33 5.53 -0.43 -14.25
CA ILE A 33 5.39 -1.82 -13.87
C ILE A 33 3.92 -2.05 -13.54
N VAL A 34 3.32 -3.06 -14.14
CA VAL A 34 1.91 -3.36 -13.90
C VAL A 34 1.80 -4.09 -12.57
N LEU A 35 1.25 -3.41 -11.57
CA LEU A 35 1.07 -4.00 -10.25
C LEU A 35 -0.32 -4.64 -10.14
N THR A 36 -0.37 -5.83 -9.58
CA THR A 36 -1.64 -6.51 -9.32
C THR A 36 -2.13 -6.14 -7.93
N GLN A 37 -3.37 -6.46 -7.62
CA GLN A 37 -3.88 -6.22 -6.28
C GLN A 37 -3.08 -6.98 -5.23
N LEU A 38 -2.67 -8.19 -5.54
CA LEU A 38 -1.86 -8.96 -4.61
C LEU A 38 -0.50 -8.31 -4.38
N ASP A 39 0.09 -7.73 -5.41
CA ASP A 39 1.35 -6.99 -5.23
C ASP A 39 1.15 -5.88 -4.22
N LEU A 40 0.06 -5.13 -4.34
CA LEU A 40 -0.23 -4.03 -3.44
C LEU A 40 -0.44 -4.51 -2.02
N ASP A 41 -1.12 -5.62 -1.85
CA ASP A 41 -1.37 -6.19 -0.54
C ASP A 41 -0.05 -6.62 0.13
N VAL A 42 0.83 -7.24 -0.64
CA VAL A 42 2.12 -7.69 -0.13
C VAL A 42 2.98 -6.50 0.25
N ILE A 43 3.00 -5.46 -0.57
CA ILE A 43 3.76 -4.25 -0.28
C ILE A 43 3.21 -3.59 0.98
N HIS A 44 1.90 -3.47 1.08
CA HIS A 44 1.27 -2.85 2.25
C HIS A 44 1.62 -3.61 3.53
N ALA A 45 1.58 -4.91 3.50
CA ALA A 45 1.93 -5.72 4.65
C ALA A 45 3.40 -5.52 5.04
N ALA A 46 4.28 -5.45 4.06
CA ALA A 46 5.70 -5.25 4.34
C ALA A 46 5.94 -3.90 5.00
N VAL A 47 5.31 -2.86 4.51
CA VAL A 47 5.47 -1.53 5.09
C VAL A 47 4.90 -1.48 6.50
N THR A 48 3.71 -1.98 6.69
CA THR A 48 3.04 -1.94 7.98
C THR A 48 3.78 -2.73 9.04
N GLN A 49 4.25 -3.90 8.69
CA GLN A 49 4.86 -4.79 9.66
C GLN A 49 6.35 -4.56 9.88
N GLN A 50 7.06 -4.08 8.88
CA GLN A 50 8.51 -4.05 8.93
C GLN A 50 9.15 -2.67 8.79
N ILE A 51 8.41 -1.67 8.40
CA ILE A 51 8.98 -0.34 8.12
C ILE A 51 8.49 0.73 9.09
N HIS A 52 7.17 0.87 9.24
CA HIS A 52 6.64 1.94 10.07
C HIS A 52 7.16 1.87 11.50
N ARG A 53 7.63 3.01 12.00
CA ARG A 53 8.12 3.17 13.37
C ARG A 53 9.43 2.45 13.65
N LYS A 54 10.11 2.01 12.63
CA LYS A 54 11.42 1.37 12.80
C LYS A 54 12.52 2.42 12.70
N ALA A 55 13.75 1.99 12.77
CA ALA A 55 14.89 2.89 12.67
C ALA A 55 15.13 3.31 11.22
N ILE A 56 15.63 4.52 11.05
CA ILE A 56 16.03 5.00 9.72
C ILE A 56 17.03 4.00 9.15
N GLY A 57 16.88 3.67 7.89
CA GLY A 57 17.71 2.68 7.20
C GLY A 57 17.11 1.28 7.18
N THR A 58 16.04 1.04 7.93
CA THR A 58 15.37 -0.25 7.90
C THR A 58 14.86 -0.53 6.50
N THR A 59 15.09 -1.74 6.03
CA THR A 59 14.69 -2.17 4.68
C THR A 59 13.85 -3.43 4.80
N ALA A 60 12.79 -3.50 4.01
CA ALA A 60 11.96 -4.69 3.90
C ALA A 60 11.90 -5.11 2.44
N SER A 61 11.87 -6.41 2.19
CA SER A 61 11.74 -6.94 0.83
C SER A 61 10.36 -7.54 0.65
N TRP A 62 9.88 -7.53 -0.57
CA TRP A 62 8.61 -8.15 -0.92
C TRP A 62 8.74 -8.83 -2.27
N SER A 63 7.90 -9.81 -2.49
CA SER A 63 7.86 -10.49 -3.79
C SER A 63 6.51 -11.13 -4.00
N ASN A 64 6.13 -11.25 -5.26
CA ASN A 64 4.92 -11.96 -5.66
C ASN A 64 5.24 -12.79 -6.89
N PRO A 65 5.52 -14.07 -6.71
CA PRO A 65 5.88 -14.93 -7.84
C PRO A 65 4.81 -14.99 -8.93
N ALA A 66 3.55 -14.81 -8.56
CA ALA A 66 2.47 -14.88 -9.53
C ALA A 66 2.53 -13.77 -10.57
N SER A 67 3.02 -12.60 -10.19
CA SER A 67 3.11 -11.46 -11.10
C SER A 67 4.51 -11.27 -11.65
N TYR A 68 5.50 -11.97 -11.10
CA TYR A 68 6.90 -11.77 -11.41
C TYR A 68 7.41 -10.40 -10.97
N ASN A 69 6.72 -9.79 -10.00
CA ASN A 69 7.12 -8.50 -9.45
C ASN A 69 7.74 -8.69 -8.06
N TRP A 70 8.72 -7.87 -7.74
CA TRP A 70 9.35 -7.88 -6.42
C TRP A 70 10.02 -6.53 -6.16
N GLY A 71 10.51 -6.34 -4.97
CA GLY A 71 11.20 -5.11 -4.65
C GLY A 71 11.57 -4.96 -3.20
N SER A 72 11.83 -3.73 -2.83
CA SER A 72 12.19 -3.40 -1.46
C SER A 72 11.67 -2.02 -1.09
N ILE A 73 11.54 -1.79 0.21
CA ILE A 73 11.16 -0.50 0.76
C ILE A 73 12.19 -0.15 1.82
N ARG A 74 12.64 1.09 1.84
CA ARG A 74 13.59 1.55 2.83
C ARG A 74 13.07 2.81 3.51
N LEU A 75 13.19 2.88 4.83
CA LEU A 75 12.85 4.07 5.59
C LEU A 75 14.04 5.03 5.50
N VAL A 76 13.86 6.13 4.80
CA VAL A 76 14.92 7.05 4.52
C VAL A 76 15.08 8.10 5.59
N LYS A 77 13.99 8.68 6.04
CA LYS A 77 14.05 9.68 7.09
C LYS A 77 12.69 9.87 7.75
N LYS A 78 12.71 10.51 8.91
CA LYS A 78 11.51 10.85 9.67
C LYS A 78 11.41 12.36 9.73
N LEU A 79 10.19 12.86 9.62
CA LEU A 79 9.98 14.31 9.64
C LEU A 79 8.59 14.60 10.19
N ALA A 80 8.35 15.86 10.53
CA ALA A 80 7.05 16.29 11.00
C ALA A 80 6.48 17.26 9.98
N LEU A 81 5.25 17.03 9.55
CA LEU A 81 4.54 17.91 8.64
C LEU A 81 3.20 18.25 9.27
N ARG A 82 2.91 19.54 9.45
CA ARG A 82 1.63 19.97 10.02
C ARG A 82 1.30 19.23 11.31
N ASP A 83 2.31 19.10 12.17
CA ASP A 83 2.15 18.41 13.45
C ASP A 83 1.87 16.93 13.35
N GLN A 84 2.06 16.34 12.19
CA GLN A 84 1.96 14.91 12.01
C GLN A 84 3.33 14.27 11.93
N GLN A 85 3.45 13.09 12.47
CA GLN A 85 4.66 12.30 12.36
C GLN A 85 4.65 11.65 10.98
N CYS A 86 5.70 11.88 10.21
CA CYS A 86 5.79 11.36 8.85
C CYS A 86 7.08 10.61 8.62
N GLU A 87 7.08 9.79 7.59
CA GLU A 87 8.25 9.01 7.17
C GLU A 87 8.41 9.13 5.67
N GLU A 88 9.64 9.31 5.22
CA GLU A 88 9.93 9.25 3.80
C GLU A 88 10.41 7.85 3.49
N LEU A 89 9.77 7.20 2.55
CA LEU A 89 10.06 5.83 2.15
C LEU A 89 10.55 5.79 0.71
N GLU A 90 11.56 4.98 0.48
CA GLU A 90 12.07 4.74 -0.87
C GLU A 90 11.61 3.34 -1.29
N TYR A 91 10.89 3.28 -2.39
CA TYR A 91 10.41 2.02 -2.93
C TYR A 91 11.23 1.68 -4.17
N THR A 92 11.73 0.46 -4.22
CA THR A 92 12.34 -0.08 -5.43
C THR A 92 11.37 -1.14 -5.94
N MET A 93 10.86 -0.94 -7.16
CA MET A 93 9.92 -1.85 -7.80
C MET A 93 10.62 -2.52 -8.95
N ARG A 94 10.52 -3.83 -9.05
CA ARG A 94 11.15 -4.62 -10.11
C ARG A 94 10.18 -5.62 -10.69
N THR A 95 10.37 -5.93 -11.95
CA THR A 95 9.59 -6.95 -12.63
C THR A 95 10.51 -7.77 -13.54
N ALA A 96 10.11 -9.00 -13.83
CA ALA A 96 10.82 -9.83 -14.79
C ALA A 96 10.00 -10.02 -16.07
N ARG A 97 8.87 -9.35 -16.19
CA ARG A 97 8.01 -9.47 -17.38
C ARG A 97 7.62 -8.11 -17.93
N PRO A 98 7.71 -7.94 -19.25
CA PRO A 98 8.20 -8.87 -20.25
C PRO A 98 9.71 -9.05 -20.21
N GLU A 99 10.38 -8.16 -19.49
CA GLU A 99 11.81 -8.24 -19.32
C GLU A 99 12.18 -7.62 -17.98
N ILE A 100 13.38 -7.80 -17.52
CA ILE A 100 13.81 -7.26 -16.23
C ILE A 100 13.82 -5.74 -16.31
N TYR A 101 13.12 -5.11 -15.37
CA TYR A 101 12.99 -3.67 -15.34
C TYR A 101 12.87 -3.21 -13.89
N SER A 102 13.42 -2.05 -13.58
CA SER A 102 13.43 -1.55 -12.22
C SER A 102 13.13 -0.05 -12.21
N GLU A 103 12.36 0.37 -11.20
CA GLU A 103 12.05 1.78 -10.98
C GLU A 103 12.14 2.10 -9.50
N GLN A 104 12.43 3.35 -9.17
CA GLN A 104 12.46 3.81 -7.79
C GLN A 104 11.48 4.94 -7.59
N TYR A 105 10.83 4.95 -6.42
CA TYR A 105 9.88 5.98 -6.04
C TYR A 105 10.14 6.40 -4.62
N HIS A 106 9.87 7.68 -4.32
CA HIS A 106 9.94 8.21 -2.97
C HIS A 106 8.58 8.75 -2.61
N PHE A 107 8.05 8.34 -1.46
CA PHE A 107 6.79 8.84 -0.97
C PHE A 107 6.92 9.19 0.50
N THR A 108 6.18 10.22 0.92
CA THR A 108 6.07 10.58 2.32
C THR A 108 4.76 10.02 2.83
N SER A 109 4.83 9.30 3.94
CA SER A 109 3.65 8.70 4.58
C SER A 109 3.51 9.31 5.95
N CYS A 110 2.31 9.72 6.33
CA CYS A 110 2.07 10.41 7.60
C CYS A 110 1.06 9.66 8.46
N LEU A 111 1.35 9.62 9.76
CA LEU A 111 0.51 8.94 10.73
C LEU A 111 -0.74 9.76 11.00
N GLN A 112 -1.89 9.13 10.85
CA GLN A 112 -3.17 9.77 11.08
C GLN A 112 -3.62 9.59 12.52
N PRO A 113 -4.57 10.40 13.00
CA PRO A 113 -5.06 10.28 14.36
C PRO A 113 -5.63 8.90 14.68
N ASP A 114 -6.15 8.19 13.70
CA ASP A 114 -6.71 6.88 13.90
C ASP A 114 -5.66 5.77 13.89
N GLY A 115 -4.40 6.11 13.77
CA GLY A 115 -3.32 5.13 13.77
C GLY A 115 -2.93 4.60 12.41
N THR A 116 -3.61 5.01 11.35
CA THR A 116 -3.25 4.58 10.00
C THR A 116 -2.23 5.54 9.39
N TRP A 117 -1.55 5.07 8.36
CA TRP A 117 -0.59 5.88 7.63
C TRP A 117 -1.13 6.17 6.25
N LYS A 118 -0.98 7.42 5.80
CA LYS A 118 -1.43 7.82 4.48
C LYS A 118 -0.32 8.54 3.74
N ILE A 119 -0.26 8.36 2.44
CA ILE A 119 0.70 9.06 1.60
C ILE A 119 0.28 10.53 1.55
N ALA A 120 1.23 11.39 1.82
CA ALA A 120 0.99 12.83 1.87
C ALA A 120 0.93 13.44 0.47
#